data_5b2e0c1774ac713060a150cd9d057fe2
#
_entry.id   5b2e0c1774ac713060a150cd9d057fe2
#
_cell.length_a   1.000
_cell.length_b   1.000
_cell.length_c   1.000
_cell.angle_alpha   90.00
_cell.angle_beta   90.00
_cell.angle_gamma   90.00
#
_symmetry.space_group_name_H-M   'P 1'
#
loop_
_entity.id
_entity.type
_entity.pdbx_description
1 polymer ?
#
loop_
_entity_poly.entity_id
_entity_poly.type
_entity_poly.pdbx_seq_one_letter_code
_entity_poly.pdbx_strand_id
1 'polypeptide(L)'
;MANPEHWKLLSTPAWNDWRIKNANVTPDLTGADLAGMDLTGRDLKRSDLTRADFSRANLAGADLTRATLRNTKWEGASAAGAIFEHCDLDFLDLTKVFFAGARFRSASLQSCTLVGADFAGADLSFTRLEGSDLSGANLAGATLKDVNFRGIKLSNTSFDGADLSRAVMEGMSAVRGSFPNANFTGANLKTCDLTGADLRRAKFTGTILRQASLSAADCERAEFTDADLELASAVEANFTAAGFDRTRLRKADLRRAVFLDAGGSDVSFAEAKLTEVDLRSAKFEKANFQGADMSKAILRRANLKPYSFVGASFSGADLAEVQAEGVNFSRADISLGSFRLANLKRADFSGCRGFDADLSGSLLIGANFEGAVLQDADLRFARAIGANFTGAELKGADLANSDFTEAVFKKTKFWGATARRAKPPRGKGLLFSLSTTFSKAKEKKTKAADEKEAKRQKRIAELEAEAAKKAPHLTGRR
;
A
#
# COMPACT_ATOMS: atom_id res chain seq x y z
N MET A 1 -23.65 45.33 23.41
CA MET A 1 -23.62 44.82 24.79
C MET A 1 -24.77 43.84 24.91
N ALA A 2 -24.57 42.73 25.61
CA ALA A 2 -25.64 41.72 25.84
C ALA A 2 -26.88 42.36 26.43
N ASN A 3 -28.05 41.79 26.14
CA ASN A 3 -29.27 42.15 26.85
C ASN A 3 -29.11 41.78 28.34
N PRO A 4 -29.20 42.74 29.27
CA PRO A 4 -28.92 42.49 30.68
C PRO A 4 -29.83 41.43 31.30
N GLU A 5 -31.10 41.30 30.86
CA GLU A 5 -32.02 40.28 31.36
C GLU A 5 -31.65 38.91 30.87
N HIS A 6 -31.26 38.73 29.60
CA HIS A 6 -30.80 37.47 29.04
C HIS A 6 -29.52 37.00 29.73
N TRP A 7 -28.55 37.90 29.92
CA TRP A 7 -27.30 37.58 30.59
C TRP A 7 -27.50 37.17 32.05
N LYS A 8 -28.32 37.94 32.79
CA LYS A 8 -28.65 37.64 34.22
C LYS A 8 -29.35 36.30 34.32
N LEU A 9 -30.26 36.01 33.40
CA LEU A 9 -31.04 34.76 33.41
C LEU A 9 -30.14 33.56 33.03
N LEU A 10 -29.22 33.70 32.13
CA LEU A 10 -28.27 32.65 31.71
C LEU A 10 -27.47 32.13 32.91
N SER A 11 -27.10 32.98 33.86
CA SER A 11 -26.38 32.59 35.07
C SER A 11 -27.23 31.80 36.09
N THR A 12 -28.53 31.63 35.85
CA THR A 12 -29.45 30.93 36.75
C THR A 12 -29.88 29.57 36.23
N PRO A 13 -30.36 28.66 37.09
CA PRO A 13 -30.93 27.38 36.64
C PRO A 13 -32.18 27.54 35.76
N ALA A 14 -32.90 28.68 35.86
CA ALA A 14 -34.14 28.95 35.14
C ALA A 14 -33.98 29.18 33.64
N TRP A 15 -32.73 29.29 33.15
CA TRP A 15 -32.43 29.58 31.72
C TRP A 15 -33.12 28.59 30.77
N ASN A 16 -32.95 27.30 30.98
CA ASN A 16 -33.48 26.28 30.04
C ASN A 16 -35.02 26.27 30.08
N ASP A 17 -35.65 26.45 31.24
CA ASP A 17 -37.10 26.57 31.32
C ASP A 17 -37.63 27.83 30.62
N TRP A 18 -36.90 28.94 30.73
CA TRP A 18 -37.22 30.14 29.98
C TRP A 18 -37.06 29.93 28.46
N ARG A 19 -36.01 29.24 28.03
CA ARG A 19 -35.84 28.89 26.64
C ARG A 19 -36.97 28.06 26.05
N ILE A 20 -37.47 27.08 26.82
CA ILE A 20 -38.64 26.29 26.42
C ILE A 20 -39.88 27.17 26.22
N LYS A 21 -40.15 28.09 27.14
CA LYS A 21 -41.27 29.02 27.07
C LYS A 21 -41.14 30.09 26.01
N ASN A 22 -39.91 30.43 25.61
CA ASN A 22 -39.59 31.51 24.69
C ASN A 22 -38.78 31.01 23.48
N ALA A 23 -39.19 29.88 22.90
CA ALA A 23 -38.44 29.21 21.82
C ALA A 23 -38.21 30.07 20.56
N ASN A 24 -39.08 31.06 20.34
CA ASN A 24 -38.99 31.97 19.20
C ASN A 24 -38.13 33.20 19.48
N VAL A 25 -37.73 33.44 20.72
CA VAL A 25 -36.86 34.56 21.08
C VAL A 25 -35.39 34.21 20.74
N THR A 26 -34.72 35.12 20.05
CA THR A 26 -33.27 35.04 19.85
C THR A 26 -32.60 35.72 21.05
N PRO A 27 -31.94 34.95 21.93
CA PRO A 27 -31.22 35.59 23.05
C PRO A 27 -30.09 36.47 22.54
N ASP A 28 -30.07 37.71 22.96
CA ASP A 28 -28.95 38.63 22.71
C ASP A 28 -27.95 38.53 23.86
N LEU A 29 -26.81 37.91 23.55
CA LEU A 29 -25.66 37.73 24.44
C LEU A 29 -24.40 38.36 23.82
N THR A 30 -24.61 39.37 22.93
CA THR A 30 -23.53 40.04 22.19
C THR A 30 -22.51 40.69 23.14
N GLY A 31 -21.25 40.25 23.06
CA GLY A 31 -20.16 40.69 23.92
C GLY A 31 -20.33 40.34 25.39
N ALA A 32 -21.14 39.32 25.72
CA ALA A 32 -21.27 38.87 27.08
C ALA A 32 -19.93 38.34 27.61
N ASP A 33 -19.60 38.70 28.85
CA ASP A 33 -18.51 38.07 29.60
C ASP A 33 -19.01 36.77 30.21
N LEU A 34 -18.63 35.66 29.60
CA LEU A 34 -18.98 34.31 30.00
C LEU A 34 -17.72 33.54 30.48
N ALA A 35 -16.64 34.30 30.73
CA ALA A 35 -15.36 33.70 31.11
C ALA A 35 -15.47 32.92 32.43
N GLY A 36 -14.99 31.69 32.42
CA GLY A 36 -15.02 30.77 33.56
C GLY A 36 -16.42 30.32 34.00
N MET A 37 -17.49 30.68 33.28
CA MET A 37 -18.86 30.27 33.64
C MET A 37 -19.09 28.79 33.40
N ASP A 38 -19.91 28.17 34.23
CA ASP A 38 -20.50 26.86 33.99
C ASP A 38 -21.79 27.00 33.15
N LEU A 39 -21.64 26.65 31.87
CA LEU A 39 -22.73 26.62 30.89
C LEU A 39 -23.14 25.19 30.53
N THR A 40 -22.82 24.22 31.39
CA THR A 40 -23.12 22.79 31.14
C THR A 40 -24.59 22.59 30.84
N GLY A 41 -24.87 21.95 29.67
CA GLY A 41 -26.22 21.62 29.20
C GLY A 41 -27.14 22.83 28.93
N ARG A 42 -26.61 24.05 28.80
CA ARG A 42 -27.42 25.24 28.50
C ARG A 42 -27.97 25.19 27.06
N ASP A 43 -29.22 25.56 26.89
CA ASP A 43 -29.84 25.80 25.59
C ASP A 43 -29.48 27.20 25.06
N LEU A 44 -28.42 27.25 24.27
CA LEU A 44 -27.91 28.47 23.62
C LEU A 44 -28.30 28.50 22.13
N LYS A 45 -29.28 27.69 21.70
CA LYS A 45 -29.73 27.65 20.30
C LYS A 45 -30.11 29.02 19.79
N ARG A 46 -29.67 29.32 18.57
CA ARG A 46 -29.97 30.59 17.87
C ARG A 46 -29.60 31.85 18.63
N SER A 47 -28.86 31.77 19.74
CA SER A 47 -28.38 32.95 20.47
C SER A 47 -27.40 33.76 19.63
N ASP A 48 -27.49 35.08 19.73
CA ASP A 48 -26.42 35.94 19.25
C ASP A 48 -25.36 36.08 20.33
N LEU A 49 -24.24 35.38 20.11
CA LEU A 49 -23.07 35.36 20.97
C LEU A 49 -21.88 36.12 20.35
N THR A 50 -22.15 36.98 19.35
CA THR A 50 -21.11 37.75 18.68
C THR A 50 -20.23 38.48 19.71
N ARG A 51 -18.90 38.26 19.65
CA ARG A 51 -17.89 38.85 20.57
C ARG A 51 -18.01 38.37 22.03
N ALA A 52 -18.77 37.35 22.34
CA ALA A 52 -18.83 36.80 23.70
C ALA A 52 -17.45 36.19 24.08
N ASP A 53 -17.12 36.26 25.36
CA ASP A 53 -15.88 35.70 25.91
C ASP A 53 -16.19 34.38 26.65
N PHE A 54 -15.81 33.24 26.04
CA PHE A 54 -15.92 31.91 26.64
C PHE A 54 -14.60 31.44 27.26
N SER A 55 -13.64 32.33 27.48
CA SER A 55 -12.34 31.94 28.02
C SER A 55 -12.51 31.15 29.33
N ARG A 56 -11.97 29.91 29.42
CA ARG A 56 -12.10 28.98 30.54
C ARG A 56 -13.53 28.58 30.92
N ALA A 57 -14.52 28.89 30.08
CA ALA A 57 -15.91 28.46 30.31
C ALA A 57 -16.06 26.93 30.12
N ASN A 58 -16.99 26.35 30.85
CA ASN A 58 -17.43 24.97 30.69
C ASN A 58 -18.76 24.91 29.92
N LEU A 59 -18.72 24.50 28.66
CA LEU A 59 -19.91 24.34 27.81
C LEU A 59 -20.26 22.86 27.61
N ALA A 60 -19.88 21.97 28.51
CA ALA A 60 -20.10 20.53 28.33
C ALA A 60 -21.58 20.24 28.06
N GLY A 61 -21.88 19.58 26.91
CA GLY A 61 -23.24 19.24 26.51
C GLY A 61 -24.16 20.43 26.20
N ALA A 62 -23.65 21.68 26.16
CA ALA A 62 -24.45 22.86 25.79
C ALA A 62 -24.90 22.77 24.31
N ASP A 63 -26.10 23.27 24.02
CA ASP A 63 -26.62 23.27 22.65
C ASP A 63 -26.56 24.68 22.03
N LEU A 64 -25.60 24.87 21.15
CA LEU A 64 -25.39 26.10 20.40
C LEU A 64 -25.92 26.03 18.98
N THR A 65 -26.79 25.06 18.65
CA THR A 65 -27.31 24.88 17.29
C THR A 65 -27.76 26.20 16.68
N ARG A 66 -27.18 26.57 15.52
CA ARG A 66 -27.44 27.82 14.80
C ARG A 66 -27.14 29.10 15.60
N ALA A 67 -26.36 29.06 16.66
CA ALA A 67 -25.89 30.26 17.34
C ALA A 67 -24.91 31.04 16.46
N THR A 68 -24.89 32.36 16.62
CA THR A 68 -23.92 33.25 16.00
C THR A 68 -22.71 33.40 16.90
N LEU A 69 -21.53 32.94 16.47
CA LEU A 69 -20.31 32.84 17.27
C LEU A 69 -19.16 33.73 16.75
N ARG A 70 -19.47 34.76 15.95
CA ARG A 70 -18.45 35.61 15.33
C ARG A 70 -17.61 36.33 16.35
N ASN A 71 -16.27 36.28 16.17
CA ASN A 71 -15.28 36.97 17.01
C ASN A 71 -15.34 36.60 18.50
N THR A 72 -15.84 35.40 18.84
CA THR A 72 -15.85 34.86 20.22
C THR A 72 -14.43 34.47 20.64
N LYS A 73 -14.15 34.51 21.95
CA LYS A 73 -12.89 34.05 22.52
C LYS A 73 -13.08 32.70 23.21
N TRP A 74 -12.09 31.78 23.06
CA TRP A 74 -12.19 30.40 23.49
C TRP A 74 -11.00 29.90 24.31
N GLU A 75 -10.10 30.77 24.75
CA GLU A 75 -8.89 30.37 25.46
C GLU A 75 -9.20 29.50 26.67
N GLY A 76 -8.72 28.22 26.65
CA GLY A 76 -8.92 27.28 27.74
C GLY A 76 -10.36 26.83 27.95
N ALA A 77 -11.27 27.06 27.00
CA ALA A 77 -12.65 26.60 27.10
C ALA A 77 -12.77 25.07 26.93
N SER A 78 -13.79 24.50 27.57
CA SER A 78 -14.21 23.10 27.40
C SER A 78 -15.61 23.03 26.84
N ALA A 79 -15.77 22.40 25.70
CA ALA A 79 -17.05 22.18 25.01
C ALA A 79 -17.30 20.70 24.72
N ALA A 80 -16.90 19.83 25.65
CA ALA A 80 -17.09 18.38 25.49
C ALA A 80 -18.56 18.02 25.28
N GLY A 81 -18.87 17.26 24.24
CA GLY A 81 -20.24 16.85 23.89
C GLY A 81 -21.17 18.00 23.50
N ALA A 82 -20.69 19.23 23.38
CA ALA A 82 -21.50 20.38 22.96
C ALA A 82 -21.96 20.27 21.51
N ILE A 83 -23.07 20.95 21.17
CA ILE A 83 -23.70 20.86 19.85
C ILE A 83 -23.50 22.20 19.12
N PHE A 84 -22.74 22.16 18.03
CA PHE A 84 -22.45 23.31 17.15
C PHE A 84 -23.08 23.13 15.76
N GLU A 85 -24.16 22.37 15.64
CA GLU A 85 -24.76 22.08 14.35
C GLU A 85 -25.20 23.39 13.65
N HIS A 86 -24.80 23.54 12.37
CA HIS A 86 -25.07 24.71 11.55
C HIS A 86 -24.53 26.06 12.09
N CYS A 87 -23.54 26.03 12.99
CA CYS A 87 -22.87 27.24 13.45
C CYS A 87 -21.84 27.74 12.44
N ASP A 88 -21.61 29.06 12.45
CA ASP A 88 -20.50 29.74 11.76
C ASP A 88 -19.43 30.10 12.80
N LEU A 89 -18.32 29.35 12.78
CA LEU A 89 -17.17 29.54 13.64
C LEU A 89 -15.95 30.01 12.82
N ASP A 90 -16.14 30.48 11.58
CA ASP A 90 -15.04 30.84 10.70
C ASP A 90 -14.10 31.87 11.32
N PHE A 91 -12.81 31.73 11.04
CA PHE A 91 -11.72 32.61 11.47
C PHE A 91 -11.48 32.68 12.98
N LEU A 92 -12.04 31.77 13.78
CA LEU A 92 -11.81 31.74 15.21
C LEU A 92 -10.46 31.11 15.57
N ASP A 93 -9.89 31.60 16.67
CA ASP A 93 -8.82 30.90 17.36
C ASP A 93 -9.43 29.94 18.40
N LEU A 94 -9.30 28.63 18.11
CA LEU A 94 -9.82 27.53 18.89
C LEU A 94 -8.66 26.64 19.37
N THR A 95 -7.46 27.24 19.50
CA THR A 95 -6.24 26.55 19.93
C THR A 95 -6.46 25.85 21.27
N LYS A 96 -6.18 24.53 21.29
CA LYS A 96 -6.28 23.67 22.48
C LYS A 96 -7.67 23.63 23.14
N VAL A 97 -8.72 24.03 22.44
CA VAL A 97 -10.10 23.89 22.95
C VAL A 97 -10.45 22.42 23.01
N PHE A 98 -11.17 22.02 24.04
CA PHE A 98 -11.58 20.64 24.28
C PHE A 98 -12.99 20.40 23.70
N PHE A 99 -13.07 19.73 22.55
CA PHE A 99 -14.30 19.41 21.81
C PHE A 99 -14.61 17.89 21.79
N ALA A 100 -14.08 17.11 22.71
CA ALA A 100 -14.27 15.66 22.69
C ALA A 100 -15.77 15.31 22.69
N GLY A 101 -16.20 14.47 21.72
CA GLY A 101 -17.59 14.06 21.53
C GLY A 101 -18.54 15.17 21.06
N ALA A 102 -18.06 16.38 20.75
CA ALA A 102 -18.90 17.48 20.28
C ALA A 102 -19.45 17.22 18.87
N ARG A 103 -20.59 17.85 18.52
CA ARG A 103 -21.24 17.69 17.24
C ARG A 103 -21.15 18.97 16.41
N PHE A 104 -20.45 18.91 15.27
CA PHE A 104 -20.25 20.01 14.33
C PHE A 104 -20.93 19.78 12.98
N ARG A 105 -21.87 18.88 12.90
CA ARG A 105 -22.52 18.52 11.63
C ARG A 105 -22.99 19.75 10.88
N SER A 106 -22.52 19.91 9.63
CA SER A 106 -22.83 21.07 8.77
C SER A 106 -22.44 22.44 9.35
N ALA A 107 -21.55 22.50 10.33
CA ALA A 107 -20.95 23.73 10.79
C ALA A 107 -19.88 24.25 9.82
N SER A 108 -19.48 25.50 9.96
CA SER A 108 -18.32 26.07 9.29
C SER A 108 -17.23 26.41 10.29
N LEU A 109 -16.03 25.92 10.01
CA LEU A 109 -14.79 26.15 10.75
C LEU A 109 -13.68 26.56 9.79
N GLN A 110 -14.02 27.26 8.70
CA GLN A 110 -13.06 27.66 7.68
C GLN A 110 -12.04 28.66 8.22
N SER A 111 -10.79 28.50 7.83
CA SER A 111 -9.69 29.39 8.23
C SER A 111 -9.51 29.53 9.75
N CYS A 112 -9.92 28.55 10.53
CA CYS A 112 -9.74 28.53 11.98
C CYS A 112 -8.33 28.11 12.37
N THR A 113 -7.85 28.59 13.51
CA THR A 113 -6.69 28.02 14.22
C THR A 113 -7.18 26.96 15.20
N LEU A 114 -6.95 25.68 14.88
CA LEU A 114 -7.39 24.52 15.64
C LEU A 114 -6.19 23.74 16.22
N VAL A 115 -5.06 24.41 16.38
CA VAL A 115 -3.79 23.82 16.81
C VAL A 115 -3.94 23.16 18.17
N GLY A 116 -3.68 21.85 18.23
CA GLY A 116 -3.79 21.07 19.45
C GLY A 116 -5.20 20.93 20.03
N ALA A 117 -6.25 21.29 19.28
CA ALA A 117 -7.64 21.07 19.72
C ALA A 117 -7.96 19.59 19.84
N ASP A 118 -8.80 19.22 20.82
CA ASP A 118 -9.21 17.83 21.03
C ASP A 118 -10.62 17.57 20.48
N PHE A 119 -10.70 16.86 19.37
CA PHE A 119 -11.93 16.42 18.73
C PHE A 119 -12.15 14.90 18.88
N ALA A 120 -11.57 14.26 19.88
CA ALA A 120 -11.73 12.81 20.06
C ALA A 120 -13.21 12.41 20.08
N GLY A 121 -13.61 11.51 19.18
CA GLY A 121 -15.01 11.04 19.03
C GLY A 121 -16.01 12.09 18.57
N ALA A 122 -15.58 13.28 18.13
CA ALA A 122 -16.49 14.32 17.66
C ALA A 122 -17.13 13.98 16.29
N ASP A 123 -18.35 14.47 16.03
CA ASP A 123 -18.99 14.39 14.72
C ASP A 123 -18.77 15.68 13.93
N LEU A 124 -17.83 15.61 13.01
CA LEU A 124 -17.48 16.66 12.06
C LEU A 124 -18.03 16.40 10.65
N SER A 125 -19.05 15.51 10.52
CA SER A 125 -19.63 15.17 9.22
C SER A 125 -20.13 16.40 8.48
N PHE A 126 -19.80 16.53 7.19
CA PHE A 126 -20.21 17.66 6.34
C PHE A 126 -19.72 19.04 6.84
N THR A 127 -18.77 19.08 7.77
CA THR A 127 -18.19 20.34 8.27
C THR A 127 -17.25 20.95 7.22
N ARG A 128 -17.31 22.27 7.05
CA ARG A 128 -16.37 23.01 6.23
C ARG A 128 -15.15 23.37 7.06
N LEU A 129 -13.97 22.89 6.66
CA LEU A 129 -12.70 23.06 7.37
C LEU A 129 -11.61 23.69 6.49
N GLU A 130 -11.95 24.12 5.26
CA GLU A 130 -10.97 24.58 4.30
C GLU A 130 -10.12 25.72 4.85
N GLY A 131 -8.81 25.61 4.67
CA GLY A 131 -7.83 26.60 5.11
C GLY A 131 -7.51 26.61 6.59
N SER A 132 -8.09 25.71 7.38
CA SER A 132 -7.83 25.64 8.83
C SER A 132 -6.52 24.94 9.17
N ASP A 133 -5.97 25.27 10.34
CA ASP A 133 -4.77 24.66 10.89
C ASP A 133 -5.13 23.69 12.04
N LEU A 134 -5.11 22.39 11.75
CA LEU A 134 -5.36 21.28 12.68
C LEU A 134 -4.05 20.68 13.21
N SER A 135 -2.93 21.36 13.09
CA SER A 135 -1.64 20.84 13.53
C SER A 135 -1.67 20.44 15.01
N GLY A 136 -1.26 19.20 15.29
CA GLY A 136 -1.28 18.63 16.65
C GLY A 136 -2.66 18.33 17.20
N ALA A 137 -3.75 18.50 16.43
CA ALA A 137 -5.10 18.17 16.89
C ALA A 137 -5.29 16.67 17.08
N ASN A 138 -6.15 16.30 18.02
CA ASN A 138 -6.58 14.93 18.26
C ASN A 138 -7.94 14.69 17.59
N LEU A 139 -7.98 13.88 16.52
CA LEU A 139 -9.19 13.46 15.82
C LEU A 139 -9.47 11.95 16.01
N ALA A 140 -8.92 11.35 17.07
CA ALA A 140 -9.09 9.92 17.31
C ALA A 140 -10.59 9.56 17.45
N GLY A 141 -11.04 8.58 16.66
CA GLY A 141 -12.45 8.16 16.61
C GLY A 141 -13.43 9.20 16.09
N ALA A 142 -12.97 10.35 15.61
CA ALA A 142 -13.86 11.38 15.06
C ALA A 142 -14.51 10.94 13.74
N THR A 143 -15.72 11.42 13.48
CA THR A 143 -16.43 11.21 12.22
C THR A 143 -16.23 12.43 11.31
N LEU A 144 -15.55 12.23 10.17
CA LEU A 144 -15.17 13.26 9.20
C LEU A 144 -15.75 12.95 7.81
N LYS A 145 -16.93 12.33 7.78
CA LYS A 145 -17.60 11.94 6.52
C LYS A 145 -17.86 13.13 5.63
N ASP A 146 -17.56 12.97 4.33
CA ASP A 146 -17.82 13.99 3.30
C ASP A 146 -17.10 15.33 3.57
N VAL A 147 -16.06 15.36 4.41
CA VAL A 147 -15.26 16.58 4.68
C VAL A 147 -14.29 16.81 3.53
N ASN A 148 -14.15 18.10 3.15
CA ASN A 148 -13.13 18.54 2.21
C ASN A 148 -11.91 19.06 2.96
N PHE A 149 -10.76 18.39 2.75
CA PHE A 149 -9.48 18.68 3.41
C PHE A 149 -8.61 19.66 2.62
N ARG A 150 -9.16 20.36 1.63
CA ARG A 150 -8.37 21.26 0.79
C ARG A 150 -7.78 22.42 1.61
N GLY A 151 -6.46 22.56 1.53
CA GLY A 151 -5.75 23.64 2.21
C GLY A 151 -5.64 23.52 3.72
N ILE A 152 -6.03 22.39 4.31
CA ILE A 152 -5.92 22.12 5.74
C ILE A 152 -4.47 21.72 6.08
N LYS A 153 -3.95 22.24 7.19
CA LYS A 153 -2.66 21.80 7.75
C LYS A 153 -2.90 20.70 8.78
N LEU A 154 -2.14 19.59 8.68
CA LEU A 154 -2.32 18.38 9.47
C LEU A 154 -1.01 17.90 10.11
N SER A 155 -0.05 18.77 10.37
CA SER A 155 1.21 18.35 10.98
C SER A 155 0.97 17.75 12.37
N ASN A 156 1.42 16.50 12.60
CA ASN A 156 1.25 15.79 13.88
C ASN A 156 -0.22 15.61 14.33
N THR A 157 -1.19 15.64 13.41
CA THR A 157 -2.59 15.36 13.72
C THR A 157 -2.80 13.85 13.87
N SER A 158 -3.55 13.43 14.88
CA SER A 158 -3.93 12.02 15.10
C SER A 158 -5.31 11.73 14.51
N PHE A 159 -5.42 10.67 13.67
CA PHE A 159 -6.68 10.18 13.10
C PHE A 159 -6.93 8.71 13.48
N ASP A 160 -6.42 8.25 14.62
CA ASP A 160 -6.60 6.85 15.03
C ASP A 160 -8.09 6.49 15.10
N GLY A 161 -8.50 5.50 14.30
CA GLY A 161 -9.90 5.05 14.22
C GLY A 161 -10.88 6.06 13.65
N ALA A 162 -10.43 7.18 13.08
CA ALA A 162 -11.30 8.20 12.49
C ALA A 162 -12.06 7.68 11.26
N ASP A 163 -13.30 8.13 11.08
CA ASP A 163 -14.10 7.85 9.89
C ASP A 163 -13.97 8.98 8.85
N LEU A 164 -13.10 8.78 7.88
CA LEU A 164 -12.81 9.65 6.75
C LEU A 164 -13.54 9.19 5.47
N SER A 165 -14.63 8.42 5.62
CA SER A 165 -15.34 7.89 4.46
C SER A 165 -15.88 9.01 3.57
N ARG A 166 -15.67 8.88 2.26
CA ARG A 166 -16.00 9.84 1.21
C ARG A 166 -15.34 11.22 1.36
N ALA A 167 -14.35 11.37 2.23
CA ALA A 167 -13.59 12.63 2.37
C ALA A 167 -12.86 12.98 1.07
N VAL A 168 -12.72 14.28 0.80
CA VAL A 168 -11.94 14.80 -0.33
C VAL A 168 -10.59 15.27 0.19
N MET A 169 -9.54 14.50 -0.12
CA MET A 169 -8.17 14.72 0.36
C MET A 169 -7.17 14.86 -0.80
N GLU A 170 -7.67 15.17 -2.01
CA GLU A 170 -6.83 15.26 -3.22
C GLU A 170 -5.69 16.27 -3.05
N GLY A 171 -4.46 15.83 -3.35
CA GLY A 171 -3.24 16.65 -3.27
C GLY A 171 -2.80 17.01 -1.85
N MET A 172 -3.40 16.44 -0.82
CA MET A 172 -3.04 16.73 0.57
C MET A 172 -1.70 16.11 0.95
N SER A 173 -0.93 16.81 1.77
CA SER A 173 0.27 16.25 2.41
C SER A 173 -0.04 15.78 3.83
N ALA A 174 0.18 14.49 4.07
CA ALA A 174 0.07 13.82 5.37
C ALA A 174 1.31 12.96 5.63
N VAL A 175 2.48 13.48 5.28
CA VAL A 175 3.78 12.82 5.49
C VAL A 175 3.95 12.47 6.97
N ARG A 176 4.24 11.18 7.25
CA ARG A 176 4.33 10.60 8.59
C ARG A 176 3.06 10.80 9.43
N GLY A 177 1.93 11.01 8.77
CA GLY A 177 0.63 11.12 9.45
C GLY A 177 0.24 9.82 10.18
N SER A 178 -0.56 9.96 11.24
CA SER A 178 -1.05 8.83 12.04
C SER A 178 -2.51 8.54 11.71
N PHE A 179 -2.77 7.41 11.05
CA PHE A 179 -4.10 6.97 10.60
C PHE A 179 -4.36 5.48 10.94
N PRO A 180 -3.85 4.91 12.04
CA PRO A 180 -4.12 3.51 12.32
C PRO A 180 -5.63 3.30 12.49
N ASN A 181 -6.16 2.19 11.99
CA ASN A 181 -7.58 1.83 12.01
C ASN A 181 -8.52 2.85 11.31
N ALA A 182 -8.02 3.89 10.64
CA ALA A 182 -8.87 4.90 9.99
C ALA A 182 -9.66 4.32 8.81
N ASN A 183 -10.85 4.85 8.58
CA ASN A 183 -11.74 4.43 7.51
C ASN A 183 -11.75 5.45 6.37
N PHE A 184 -11.11 5.13 5.24
CA PHE A 184 -11.09 5.92 4.01
C PHE A 184 -12.05 5.41 2.93
N THR A 185 -13.05 4.61 3.29
CA THR A 185 -13.97 4.00 2.31
C THR A 185 -14.56 5.05 1.37
N GLY A 186 -14.32 4.88 0.06
CA GLY A 186 -14.81 5.79 -0.98
C GLY A 186 -14.18 7.18 -0.98
N ALA A 187 -13.14 7.45 -0.19
CA ALA A 187 -12.47 8.73 -0.16
C ALA A 187 -11.66 8.99 -1.44
N ASN A 188 -11.44 10.27 -1.77
CA ASN A 188 -10.54 10.68 -2.85
C ASN A 188 -9.21 11.16 -2.28
N LEU A 189 -8.18 10.30 -2.37
CA LEU A 189 -6.79 10.57 -1.99
C LEU A 189 -5.87 10.69 -3.21
N LYS A 190 -6.40 11.04 -4.37
CA LYS A 190 -5.60 11.21 -5.58
C LYS A 190 -4.47 12.21 -5.33
N THR A 191 -3.24 11.87 -5.78
CA THR A 191 -2.01 12.67 -5.59
C THR A 191 -1.67 13.05 -4.13
N CYS A 192 -2.30 12.40 -3.15
CA CYS A 192 -2.02 12.60 -1.74
C CYS A 192 -0.61 12.11 -1.38
N ASP A 193 0.08 12.81 -0.48
CA ASP A 193 1.38 12.37 0.03
C ASP A 193 1.23 11.76 1.44
N LEU A 194 1.25 10.44 1.50
CA LEU A 194 1.20 9.62 2.71
C LEU A 194 2.57 8.98 3.00
N THR A 195 3.66 9.57 2.53
CA THR A 195 5.01 9.03 2.72
C THR A 195 5.32 8.83 4.21
N GLY A 196 5.69 7.60 4.57
CA GLY A 196 6.02 7.20 5.93
C GLY A 196 4.85 7.22 6.91
N ALA A 197 3.60 7.33 6.43
CA ALA A 197 2.42 7.34 7.29
C ALA A 197 2.17 5.98 7.96
N ASP A 198 1.62 6.01 9.17
CA ASP A 198 1.05 4.85 9.84
C ASP A 198 -0.38 4.63 9.37
N LEU A 199 -0.57 3.61 8.54
CA LEU A 199 -1.85 3.22 7.93
C LEU A 199 -2.27 1.81 8.37
N ARG A 200 -1.72 1.32 9.48
CA ARG A 200 -2.00 -0.04 9.95
C ARG A 200 -3.49 -0.24 10.17
N ARG A 201 -4.01 -1.34 9.59
CA ARG A 201 -5.44 -1.71 9.66
C ARG A 201 -6.40 -0.64 9.11
N ALA A 202 -5.92 0.35 8.35
CA ALA A 202 -6.77 1.33 7.70
C ALA A 202 -7.61 0.68 6.60
N LYS A 203 -8.82 1.19 6.36
CA LYS A 203 -9.74 0.71 5.33
C LYS A 203 -9.75 1.65 4.14
N PHE A 204 -9.33 1.13 2.99
CA PHE A 204 -9.31 1.86 1.72
C PHE A 204 -10.31 1.28 0.71
N THR A 205 -11.42 0.71 1.18
CA THR A 205 -12.41 0.11 0.29
C THR A 205 -12.97 1.13 -0.70
N GLY A 206 -12.79 0.88 -2.02
CA GLY A 206 -13.25 1.78 -3.07
C GLY A 206 -12.56 3.15 -3.09
N THR A 207 -11.44 3.31 -2.42
CA THR A 207 -10.69 4.58 -2.32
C THR A 207 -9.93 4.88 -3.60
N ILE A 208 -9.88 6.14 -4.01
CA ILE A 208 -9.09 6.61 -5.15
C ILE A 208 -7.72 7.08 -4.63
N LEU A 209 -6.67 6.30 -4.91
CA LEU A 209 -5.27 6.56 -4.53
C LEU A 209 -4.37 6.77 -5.76
N ARG A 210 -4.96 7.13 -6.90
CA ARG A 210 -4.18 7.34 -8.15
C ARG A 210 -3.09 8.37 -7.95
N GLN A 211 -1.86 8.01 -8.34
CA GLN A 211 -0.69 8.89 -8.21
C GLN A 211 -0.38 9.34 -6.77
N ALA A 212 -0.98 8.72 -5.77
CA ALA A 212 -0.65 8.98 -4.37
C ALA A 212 0.74 8.41 -4.03
N SER A 213 1.40 9.00 -3.02
CA SER A 213 2.63 8.46 -2.43
C SER A 213 2.30 7.75 -1.11
N LEU A 214 2.59 6.44 -1.06
CA LEU A 214 2.59 5.61 0.14
C LEU A 214 4.02 5.10 0.41
N SER A 215 5.04 5.79 -0.10
CA SER A 215 6.44 5.34 0.04
C SER A 215 6.82 5.25 1.52
N ALA A 216 7.44 4.14 1.93
CA ALA A 216 7.79 3.82 3.31
C ALA A 216 6.60 3.86 4.30
N ALA A 217 5.35 3.84 3.82
CA ALA A 217 4.18 3.77 4.70
C ALA A 217 4.03 2.38 5.32
N ASP A 218 3.53 2.33 6.55
CA ASP A 218 3.16 1.08 7.20
C ASP A 218 1.67 0.79 6.98
N CYS A 219 1.40 -0.12 6.04
CA CYS A 219 0.06 -0.57 5.67
C CYS A 219 -0.23 -1.99 6.19
N GLU A 220 0.43 -2.41 7.30
CA GLU A 220 0.19 -3.74 7.87
C GLU A 220 -1.30 -3.95 8.14
N ARG A 221 -1.86 -5.05 7.58
CA ARG A 221 -3.29 -5.41 7.69
C ARG A 221 -4.28 -4.38 7.17
N ALA A 222 -3.83 -3.43 6.33
CA ALA A 222 -4.75 -2.50 5.67
C ALA A 222 -5.61 -3.22 4.62
N GLU A 223 -6.81 -2.71 4.35
CA GLU A 223 -7.79 -3.28 3.41
C GLU A 223 -7.90 -2.37 2.18
N PHE A 224 -7.45 -2.84 1.01
CA PHE A 224 -7.50 -2.10 -0.26
C PHE A 224 -8.58 -2.64 -1.22
N THR A 225 -9.61 -3.30 -0.71
CA THR A 225 -10.68 -3.85 -1.55
C THR A 225 -11.25 -2.80 -2.49
N ASP A 226 -11.32 -3.10 -3.80
CA ASP A 226 -11.79 -2.20 -4.87
C ASP A 226 -11.00 -0.87 -4.99
N ALA A 227 -9.88 -0.69 -4.30
CA ALA A 227 -9.09 0.54 -4.35
C ALA A 227 -8.36 0.73 -5.69
N ASP A 228 -8.19 1.99 -6.07
CA ASP A 228 -7.46 2.39 -7.27
C ASP A 228 -6.13 3.05 -6.93
N LEU A 229 -5.03 2.26 -7.01
CA LEU A 229 -3.66 2.69 -6.81
C LEU A 229 -2.90 2.83 -8.15
N GLU A 230 -3.60 3.04 -9.28
CA GLU A 230 -2.90 3.19 -10.56
C GLU A 230 -1.91 4.35 -10.50
N LEU A 231 -0.65 4.08 -10.93
CA LEU A 231 0.45 5.04 -10.90
C LEU A 231 0.86 5.52 -9.49
N ALA A 232 0.37 4.92 -8.42
CA ALA A 232 0.80 5.26 -7.06
C ALA A 232 2.27 4.88 -6.83
N SER A 233 2.95 5.60 -5.93
CA SER A 233 4.26 5.23 -5.41
C SER A 233 4.12 4.61 -4.04
N ALA A 234 4.59 3.38 -3.87
CA ALA A 234 4.63 2.67 -2.58
C ALA A 234 5.99 1.98 -2.40
N VAL A 235 7.05 2.70 -2.76
CA VAL A 235 8.43 2.22 -2.61
C VAL A 235 8.72 1.96 -1.14
N GLU A 236 9.23 0.75 -0.81
CA GLU A 236 9.55 0.33 0.55
C GLU A 236 8.34 0.27 1.50
N ALA A 237 7.10 0.32 0.99
CA ALA A 237 5.92 0.21 1.83
C ALA A 237 5.77 -1.20 2.42
N ASN A 238 5.26 -1.27 3.65
CA ASN A 238 4.93 -2.51 4.34
C ASN A 238 3.46 -2.87 4.12
N PHE A 239 3.18 -3.89 3.30
CA PHE A 239 1.84 -4.44 3.08
C PHE A 239 1.66 -5.82 3.74
N THR A 240 2.39 -6.12 4.80
CA THR A 240 2.27 -7.40 5.51
C THR A 240 0.83 -7.66 5.93
N ALA A 241 0.30 -8.82 5.54
CA ALA A 241 -1.07 -9.26 5.80
C ALA A 241 -2.18 -8.30 5.29
N ALA A 242 -1.87 -7.39 4.35
CA ALA A 242 -2.86 -6.49 3.76
C ALA A 242 -3.77 -7.21 2.75
N GLY A 243 -5.02 -6.76 2.64
CA GLY A 243 -6.03 -7.27 1.72
C GLY A 243 -6.14 -6.42 0.44
N PHE A 244 -6.17 -7.07 -0.74
CA PHE A 244 -6.15 -6.41 -2.05
C PHE A 244 -7.26 -6.88 -3.01
N ASP A 245 -8.40 -7.32 -2.51
CA ASP A 245 -9.45 -7.81 -3.40
C ASP A 245 -9.84 -6.77 -4.46
N ARG A 246 -9.80 -7.17 -5.75
CA ARG A 246 -10.11 -6.33 -6.92
C ARG A 246 -9.36 -4.99 -6.97
N THR A 247 -8.18 -4.94 -6.35
CA THR A 247 -7.35 -3.73 -6.30
C THR A 247 -6.61 -3.50 -7.62
N ARG A 248 -6.55 -2.27 -8.06
CA ARG A 248 -5.82 -1.84 -9.26
C ARG A 248 -4.49 -1.18 -8.89
N LEU A 249 -3.37 -1.86 -9.21
CA LEU A 249 -1.99 -1.39 -8.98
C LEU A 249 -1.24 -1.24 -10.33
N ARG A 250 -1.98 -1.04 -11.42
CA ARG A 250 -1.38 -0.90 -12.75
C ARG A 250 -0.38 0.25 -12.75
N LYS A 251 0.85 -0.01 -13.24
CA LYS A 251 1.96 0.96 -13.31
C LYS A 251 2.36 1.57 -11.96
N ALA A 252 1.93 1.00 -10.84
CA ALA A 252 2.38 1.43 -9.53
C ALA A 252 3.88 1.17 -9.35
N ASP A 253 4.54 2.01 -8.57
CA ASP A 253 5.93 1.83 -8.16
C ASP A 253 5.97 1.17 -6.78
N LEU A 254 6.24 -0.13 -6.75
CA LEU A 254 6.22 -1.01 -5.58
C LEU A 254 7.62 -1.56 -5.26
N ARG A 255 8.66 -0.88 -5.71
CA ARG A 255 10.04 -1.35 -5.51
C ARG A 255 10.36 -1.52 -4.03
N ARG A 256 10.93 -2.68 -3.68
CA ARG A 256 11.26 -3.09 -2.31
C ARG A 256 10.08 -3.13 -1.34
N ALA A 257 8.84 -3.08 -1.84
CA ALA A 257 7.66 -3.27 -0.99
C ALA A 257 7.61 -4.71 -0.44
N VAL A 258 7.01 -4.87 0.73
CA VAL A 258 6.88 -6.15 1.44
C VAL A 258 5.42 -6.59 1.43
N PHE A 259 5.14 -7.80 0.87
CA PHE A 259 3.79 -8.38 0.77
C PHE A 259 3.70 -9.71 1.54
N LEU A 260 4.41 -9.87 2.63
CA LEU A 260 4.35 -11.09 3.45
C LEU A 260 2.91 -11.32 3.93
N ASP A 261 2.38 -12.52 3.67
CA ASP A 261 1.00 -12.92 3.98
C ASP A 261 -0.10 -12.01 3.42
N ALA A 262 0.24 -11.04 2.57
CA ALA A 262 -0.75 -10.24 1.84
C ALA A 262 -1.54 -11.13 0.89
N GLY A 263 -2.80 -10.78 0.65
CA GLY A 263 -3.66 -11.55 -0.23
C GLY A 263 -4.77 -10.76 -0.88
N GLY A 264 -5.50 -11.42 -1.74
CA GLY A 264 -6.65 -10.84 -2.43
C GLY A 264 -6.93 -11.57 -3.74
N SER A 265 -8.13 -11.40 -4.26
CA SER A 265 -8.58 -11.95 -5.53
C SER A 265 -8.67 -10.88 -6.60
N ASP A 266 -8.38 -11.26 -7.87
CA ASP A 266 -8.50 -10.38 -9.03
C ASP A 266 -7.65 -9.08 -8.94
N VAL A 267 -6.43 -9.18 -8.40
CA VAL A 267 -5.50 -8.05 -8.22
C VAL A 267 -4.74 -7.76 -9.51
N SER A 268 -4.63 -6.49 -9.91
CA SER A 268 -3.88 -6.10 -11.09
C SER A 268 -2.59 -5.37 -10.77
N PHE A 269 -1.45 -6.05 -10.98
CA PHE A 269 -0.09 -5.50 -10.95
C PHE A 269 0.46 -5.25 -12.37
N ALA A 270 -0.40 -5.15 -13.37
CA ALA A 270 0.05 -5.02 -14.75
C ALA A 270 0.96 -3.79 -14.92
N GLU A 271 2.11 -4.00 -15.60
CA GLU A 271 3.12 -2.96 -15.84
C GLU A 271 3.70 -2.31 -14.55
N ALA A 272 3.45 -2.88 -13.37
CA ALA A 272 3.97 -2.35 -12.10
C ALA A 272 5.50 -2.55 -11.97
N LYS A 273 6.15 -1.65 -11.24
CA LYS A 273 7.57 -1.79 -10.88
C LYS A 273 7.68 -2.52 -9.54
N LEU A 274 8.09 -3.77 -9.57
CA LEU A 274 8.17 -4.69 -8.43
C LEU A 274 9.63 -5.15 -8.20
N THR A 275 10.60 -4.34 -8.61
CA THR A 275 12.02 -4.65 -8.43
C THR A 275 12.34 -4.85 -6.94
N GLU A 276 13.00 -5.95 -6.59
CA GLU A 276 13.38 -6.29 -5.21
C GLU A 276 12.18 -6.47 -4.27
N VAL A 277 10.97 -6.68 -4.79
CA VAL A 277 9.77 -6.94 -3.97
C VAL A 277 9.88 -8.27 -3.23
N ASP A 278 9.35 -8.34 -2.01
CA ASP A 278 9.20 -9.58 -1.27
C ASP A 278 7.74 -10.09 -1.32
N LEU A 279 7.55 -11.18 -2.08
CA LEU A 279 6.25 -11.84 -2.27
C LEU A 279 6.21 -13.23 -1.63
N ARG A 280 7.15 -13.56 -0.74
CA ARG A 280 7.12 -14.83 -0.01
C ARG A 280 5.83 -14.89 0.81
N SER A 281 5.21 -16.04 0.90
CA SER A 281 3.93 -16.26 1.58
C SER A 281 2.73 -15.41 1.09
N ALA A 282 2.86 -14.57 0.06
CA ALA A 282 1.74 -13.86 -0.54
C ALA A 282 0.70 -14.84 -1.11
N LYS A 283 -0.60 -14.53 -0.91
CA LYS A 283 -1.76 -15.41 -1.20
C LYS A 283 -2.74 -14.74 -2.14
N PHE A 284 -2.26 -14.26 -3.30
CA PHE A 284 -3.14 -13.70 -4.30
C PHE A 284 -3.86 -14.79 -5.09
N GLU A 285 -5.12 -14.56 -5.43
CA GLU A 285 -5.88 -15.38 -6.37
C GLU A 285 -6.09 -14.60 -7.66
N LYS A 286 -5.83 -15.24 -8.83
CA LYS A 286 -5.98 -14.61 -10.17
C LYS A 286 -5.24 -13.28 -10.34
N ALA A 287 -4.07 -13.12 -9.73
CA ALA A 287 -3.27 -11.91 -9.87
C ALA A 287 -2.71 -11.77 -11.29
N ASN A 288 -2.76 -10.55 -11.83
CA ASN A 288 -2.23 -10.21 -13.14
C ASN A 288 -0.93 -9.40 -13.01
N PHE A 289 0.21 -10.00 -13.40
CA PHE A 289 1.53 -9.37 -13.43
C PHE A 289 2.03 -9.12 -14.87
N GLN A 290 1.13 -9.03 -15.85
CA GLN A 290 1.51 -8.83 -17.24
C GLN A 290 2.40 -7.59 -17.40
N GLY A 291 3.59 -7.76 -18.00
CA GLY A 291 4.54 -6.67 -18.23
C GLY A 291 5.14 -6.06 -16.97
N ALA A 292 4.93 -6.65 -15.80
CA ALA A 292 5.52 -6.15 -14.55
C ALA A 292 7.05 -6.34 -14.52
N ASP A 293 7.76 -5.40 -13.91
CA ASP A 293 9.18 -5.53 -13.64
C ASP A 293 9.39 -6.14 -12.24
N MET A 294 9.65 -7.43 -12.20
CA MET A 294 9.93 -8.23 -10.99
C MET A 294 11.42 -8.58 -10.87
N SER A 295 12.28 -7.76 -11.45
CA SER A 295 13.74 -8.00 -11.39
C SER A 295 14.20 -8.07 -9.95
N LYS A 296 15.03 -9.08 -9.62
CA LYS A 296 15.53 -9.37 -8.27
C LYS A 296 14.42 -9.60 -7.21
N ALA A 297 13.19 -9.83 -7.61
CA ALA A 297 12.09 -10.15 -6.68
C ALA A 297 12.36 -11.45 -5.92
N ILE A 298 11.85 -11.55 -4.69
CA ILE A 298 11.99 -12.72 -3.82
C ILE A 298 10.66 -13.48 -3.81
N LEU A 299 10.62 -14.64 -4.50
CA LEU A 299 9.44 -15.49 -4.66
C LEU A 299 9.71 -16.95 -4.21
N ARG A 300 10.83 -17.21 -3.56
CA ARG A 300 11.22 -18.56 -3.15
C ARG A 300 10.09 -19.29 -2.43
N ARG A 301 9.75 -20.51 -2.89
CA ARG A 301 8.66 -21.37 -2.40
C ARG A 301 7.25 -20.81 -2.57
N ALA A 302 7.07 -19.67 -3.24
CA ALA A 302 5.74 -19.11 -3.48
C ALA A 302 4.88 -20.05 -4.34
N ASN A 303 3.55 -19.98 -4.16
CA ASN A 303 2.59 -20.61 -5.05
C ASN A 303 2.13 -19.63 -6.11
N LEU A 304 2.56 -19.83 -7.35
CA LEU A 304 2.31 -18.93 -8.48
C LEU A 304 1.19 -19.42 -9.42
N LYS A 305 0.57 -20.57 -9.12
CA LYS A 305 -0.39 -21.23 -10.03
C LYS A 305 -1.50 -20.31 -10.56
N PRO A 306 -2.06 -19.38 -9.77
CA PRO A 306 -3.15 -18.55 -10.27
C PRO A 306 -2.71 -17.26 -10.95
N TYR A 307 -1.41 -17.07 -11.25
CA TYR A 307 -0.88 -15.80 -11.74
C TYR A 307 -0.59 -15.83 -13.25
N SER A 308 -0.65 -14.65 -13.87
CA SER A 308 -0.22 -14.44 -15.26
C SER A 308 1.00 -13.51 -15.29
N PHE A 309 2.08 -13.97 -15.95
CA PHE A 309 3.35 -13.25 -16.04
C PHE A 309 3.76 -12.96 -17.49
N VAL A 310 2.82 -12.88 -18.40
CA VAL A 310 3.10 -12.63 -19.81
C VAL A 310 3.93 -11.36 -19.98
N GLY A 311 5.15 -11.49 -20.55
CA GLY A 311 6.04 -10.37 -20.79
C GLY A 311 6.62 -9.72 -19.54
N ALA A 312 6.48 -10.31 -18.35
CA ALA A 312 7.09 -9.81 -17.12
C ALA A 312 8.62 -10.01 -17.11
N SER A 313 9.35 -9.16 -16.38
CA SER A 313 10.78 -9.33 -16.15
C SER A 313 11.05 -9.98 -14.78
N PHE A 314 11.80 -11.08 -14.78
CA PHE A 314 12.32 -11.76 -13.59
C PHE A 314 13.85 -11.75 -13.55
N SER A 315 14.47 -10.77 -14.21
CA SER A 315 15.91 -10.71 -14.29
C SER A 315 16.55 -10.72 -12.90
N GLY A 316 17.35 -11.76 -12.62
CA GLY A 316 18.00 -11.98 -11.33
C GLY A 316 17.05 -12.29 -10.16
N ALA A 317 15.78 -12.60 -10.41
CA ALA A 317 14.81 -12.94 -9.35
C ALA A 317 15.06 -14.33 -8.76
N ASP A 318 14.69 -14.53 -7.48
CA ASP A 318 14.74 -15.83 -6.80
C ASP A 318 13.36 -16.51 -6.83
N LEU A 319 13.18 -17.45 -7.76
CA LEU A 319 12.01 -18.31 -7.89
C LEU A 319 12.35 -19.78 -7.53
N ALA A 320 13.38 -20.00 -6.73
CA ALA A 320 13.74 -21.35 -6.33
C ALA A 320 12.59 -22.03 -5.58
N GLU A 321 12.36 -23.31 -5.90
CA GLU A 321 11.34 -24.16 -5.26
C GLU A 321 9.87 -23.68 -5.44
N VAL A 322 9.58 -22.73 -6.34
CA VAL A 322 8.20 -22.24 -6.56
C VAL A 322 7.28 -23.33 -7.09
N GLN A 323 6.00 -23.21 -6.77
CA GLN A 323 4.90 -23.98 -7.35
C GLN A 323 4.24 -23.21 -8.47
N ALA A 324 4.61 -23.50 -9.72
CA ALA A 324 4.19 -22.74 -10.91
C ALA A 324 3.71 -23.66 -12.04
N GLU A 325 3.02 -24.76 -11.69
CA GLU A 325 2.45 -25.69 -12.66
C GLU A 325 1.39 -25.01 -13.53
N GLY A 326 1.56 -25.05 -14.87
CA GLY A 326 0.65 -24.46 -15.85
C GLY A 326 0.68 -22.94 -15.92
N VAL A 327 1.61 -22.28 -15.23
CA VAL A 327 1.75 -20.81 -15.23
C VAL A 327 2.24 -20.31 -16.57
N ASN A 328 1.72 -19.16 -17.01
CA ASN A 328 2.10 -18.51 -18.25
C ASN A 328 3.23 -17.49 -18.04
N PHE A 329 4.45 -17.84 -18.46
CA PHE A 329 5.65 -17.01 -18.53
C PHE A 329 6.01 -16.63 -19.97
N SER A 330 5.06 -16.73 -20.92
CA SER A 330 5.37 -16.43 -22.32
C SER A 330 5.91 -15.01 -22.49
N ARG A 331 6.96 -14.88 -23.32
CA ARG A 331 7.68 -13.62 -23.56
C ARG A 331 8.29 -12.97 -22.31
N ALA A 332 8.33 -13.65 -21.17
CA ALA A 332 8.98 -13.13 -19.98
C ALA A 332 10.51 -13.08 -20.14
N ASP A 333 11.14 -12.18 -19.41
CA ASP A 333 12.61 -12.17 -19.26
C ASP A 333 12.96 -12.87 -17.93
N ILE A 334 13.49 -14.07 -18.02
CA ILE A 334 13.94 -14.89 -16.88
C ILE A 334 15.48 -14.92 -16.76
N SER A 335 16.18 -14.01 -17.42
CA SER A 335 17.62 -13.99 -17.45
C SER A 335 18.22 -13.83 -16.04
N LEU A 336 19.28 -14.58 -15.73
CA LEU A 336 19.91 -14.61 -14.40
C LEU A 336 18.96 -15.05 -13.25
N GLY A 337 17.70 -15.35 -13.55
CA GLY A 337 16.71 -15.77 -12.56
C GLY A 337 16.94 -17.22 -12.12
N SER A 338 16.69 -17.50 -10.83
CA SER A 338 16.81 -18.85 -10.28
C SER A 338 15.43 -19.53 -10.18
N PHE A 339 15.21 -20.56 -10.99
CA PHE A 339 14.07 -21.49 -10.93
C PHE A 339 14.50 -22.88 -10.42
N ARG A 340 15.59 -22.92 -9.66
CA ARG A 340 16.14 -24.15 -9.16
C ARG A 340 15.11 -24.94 -8.36
N LEU A 341 14.97 -26.25 -8.65
CA LEU A 341 14.04 -27.15 -8.00
C LEU A 341 12.56 -26.74 -8.12
N ALA A 342 12.21 -25.81 -9.01
CA ALA A 342 10.85 -25.32 -9.20
C ALA A 342 9.94 -26.39 -9.84
N ASN A 343 8.65 -26.40 -9.46
CA ASN A 343 7.62 -27.17 -10.13
C ASN A 343 7.01 -26.34 -11.28
N LEU A 344 7.49 -26.55 -12.48
CA LEU A 344 7.14 -25.85 -13.72
C LEU A 344 6.43 -26.76 -14.73
N LYS A 345 5.76 -27.82 -14.27
CA LYS A 345 5.03 -28.74 -15.14
C LYS A 345 4.01 -27.95 -15.97
N ARG A 346 3.98 -28.20 -17.29
CA ARG A 346 3.07 -27.55 -18.23
C ARG A 346 3.15 -26.02 -18.24
N ALA A 347 4.17 -25.40 -17.64
CA ALA A 347 4.36 -23.95 -17.71
C ALA A 347 4.68 -23.52 -19.15
N ASP A 348 4.20 -22.35 -19.52
CA ASP A 348 4.44 -21.79 -20.86
C ASP A 348 5.56 -20.72 -20.79
N PHE A 349 6.71 -21.06 -21.37
CA PHE A 349 7.87 -20.18 -21.54
C PHE A 349 8.09 -19.81 -23.01
N SER A 350 7.04 -19.89 -23.84
CA SER A 350 7.19 -19.60 -25.27
C SER A 350 7.69 -18.18 -25.52
N GLY A 351 8.74 -18.07 -26.34
CA GLY A 351 9.39 -16.81 -26.66
C GLY A 351 10.06 -16.08 -25.49
N CYS A 352 10.26 -16.73 -24.33
CA CYS A 352 10.95 -16.11 -23.20
C CYS A 352 12.43 -15.87 -23.49
N ARG A 353 13.06 -14.93 -22.75
CA ARG A 353 14.50 -14.74 -22.65
C ARG A 353 15.00 -15.33 -21.34
N GLY A 354 16.05 -16.10 -21.39
CA GLY A 354 16.60 -16.79 -20.21
C GLY A 354 18.12 -16.93 -20.32
N PHE A 355 18.83 -15.83 -20.56
CA PHE A 355 20.29 -15.82 -20.54
C PHE A 355 20.80 -16.14 -19.14
N ASP A 356 21.68 -17.13 -19.01
CA ASP A 356 22.22 -17.57 -17.70
C ASP A 356 21.12 -17.95 -16.67
N ALA A 357 19.90 -18.31 -17.09
CA ALA A 357 18.84 -18.73 -16.19
C ALA A 357 19.16 -20.06 -15.52
N ASP A 358 18.93 -20.19 -14.22
CA ASP A 358 19.09 -21.43 -13.47
C ASP A 358 17.78 -22.21 -13.37
N LEU A 359 17.59 -23.21 -14.24
CA LEU A 359 16.47 -24.16 -14.26
C LEU A 359 16.89 -25.51 -13.68
N SER A 360 18.02 -25.60 -12.95
CA SER A 360 18.59 -26.87 -12.48
C SER A 360 17.65 -27.58 -11.53
N GLY A 361 17.52 -28.89 -11.72
CA GLY A 361 16.67 -29.76 -10.89
C GLY A 361 15.18 -29.52 -10.99
N SER A 362 14.71 -28.59 -11.85
CA SER A 362 13.31 -28.24 -11.98
C SER A 362 12.48 -29.33 -12.67
N LEU A 363 11.17 -29.33 -12.38
CA LEU A 363 10.18 -30.22 -13.02
C LEU A 363 9.56 -29.50 -14.22
N LEU A 364 10.06 -29.77 -15.42
CA LEU A 364 9.64 -29.17 -16.70
C LEU A 364 8.75 -30.11 -17.55
N ILE A 365 8.09 -31.07 -16.93
CA ILE A 365 7.28 -32.07 -17.63
C ILE A 365 6.18 -31.38 -18.43
N GLY A 366 6.21 -31.55 -19.77
CA GLY A 366 5.25 -30.91 -20.68
C GLY A 366 5.34 -29.39 -20.78
N ALA A 367 6.41 -28.77 -20.27
CA ALA A 367 6.61 -27.32 -20.37
C ALA A 367 6.84 -26.88 -21.83
N ASN A 368 6.40 -25.68 -22.19
CA ASN A 368 6.54 -25.12 -23.54
C ASN A 368 7.64 -24.07 -23.57
N PHE A 369 8.74 -24.34 -24.30
CA PHE A 369 9.84 -23.41 -24.57
C PHE A 369 9.95 -23.06 -26.05
N GLU A 370 8.84 -23.11 -26.78
CA GLU A 370 8.84 -22.77 -28.21
C GLU A 370 9.40 -21.37 -28.46
N GLY A 371 10.43 -21.28 -29.30
CA GLY A 371 11.10 -20.03 -29.63
C GLY A 371 11.81 -19.33 -28.46
N ALA A 372 11.97 -19.99 -27.32
CA ALA A 372 12.67 -19.43 -26.15
C ALA A 372 14.16 -19.23 -26.43
N VAL A 373 14.77 -18.19 -25.88
CA VAL A 373 16.21 -17.91 -25.92
C VAL A 373 16.82 -18.25 -24.56
N LEU A 374 17.47 -19.42 -24.47
CA LEU A 374 18.02 -20.01 -23.23
C LEU A 374 19.56 -20.14 -23.33
N GLN A 375 20.22 -19.10 -23.82
CA GLN A 375 21.66 -19.10 -23.98
C GLN A 375 22.34 -19.16 -22.61
N ASP A 376 23.32 -20.05 -22.49
CA ASP A 376 24.12 -20.31 -21.28
C ASP A 376 23.28 -20.73 -20.05
N ALA A 377 21.99 -21.12 -20.24
CA ALA A 377 21.08 -21.54 -19.17
C ALA A 377 21.52 -22.88 -18.55
N ASP A 378 21.30 -23.04 -17.26
CA ASP A 378 21.56 -24.26 -16.51
C ASP A 378 20.28 -25.10 -16.40
N LEU A 379 20.20 -26.23 -17.15
CA LEU A 379 19.12 -27.20 -17.10
C LEU A 379 19.60 -28.54 -16.48
N ARG A 380 20.73 -28.56 -15.78
CA ARG A 380 21.25 -29.80 -15.17
C ARG A 380 20.22 -30.42 -14.24
N PHE A 381 20.11 -31.75 -14.30
CA PHE A 381 19.16 -32.51 -13.48
C PHE A 381 17.68 -32.16 -13.71
N ALA A 382 17.32 -31.33 -14.71
CA ALA A 382 15.94 -31.00 -15.00
C ALA A 382 15.18 -32.20 -15.54
N ARG A 383 13.90 -32.33 -15.19
CA ARG A 383 12.99 -33.35 -15.73
C ARG A 383 12.08 -32.70 -16.77
N ALA A 384 12.52 -32.72 -18.04
CA ALA A 384 11.86 -32.07 -19.17
C ALA A 384 11.13 -33.09 -20.09
N ILE A 385 10.52 -34.12 -19.48
CA ILE A 385 9.79 -35.18 -20.20
C ILE A 385 8.63 -34.54 -20.98
N GLY A 386 8.56 -34.78 -22.30
CA GLY A 386 7.51 -34.26 -23.17
C GLY A 386 7.54 -32.74 -23.36
N ALA A 387 8.59 -32.03 -22.92
CA ALA A 387 8.71 -30.59 -23.10
C ALA A 387 8.93 -30.19 -24.57
N ASN A 388 8.39 -29.04 -24.99
CA ASN A 388 8.53 -28.52 -26.34
C ASN A 388 9.64 -27.45 -26.40
N PHE A 389 10.73 -27.75 -27.09
CA PHE A 389 11.85 -26.83 -27.40
C PHE A 389 11.90 -26.43 -28.88
N THR A 390 10.78 -26.51 -29.63
CA THR A 390 10.74 -26.17 -31.03
C THR A 390 11.25 -24.73 -31.26
N GLY A 391 12.29 -24.60 -32.09
CA GLY A 391 12.86 -23.29 -32.39
C GLY A 391 13.63 -22.61 -31.27
N ALA A 392 13.77 -23.25 -30.11
CA ALA A 392 14.50 -22.68 -28.98
C ALA A 392 16.01 -22.53 -29.25
N GLU A 393 16.65 -21.55 -28.62
CA GLU A 393 18.09 -21.31 -28.69
C GLU A 393 18.75 -21.72 -27.35
N LEU A 394 19.41 -22.89 -27.36
CA LEU A 394 20.13 -23.48 -26.20
C LEU A 394 21.66 -23.33 -26.34
N LYS A 395 22.12 -22.26 -26.95
CA LYS A 395 23.55 -22.00 -27.14
C LYS A 395 24.26 -21.95 -25.79
N GLY A 396 25.31 -22.76 -25.61
CA GLY A 396 26.09 -22.82 -24.38
C GLY A 396 25.38 -23.42 -23.16
N ALA A 397 24.09 -23.77 -23.26
CA ALA A 397 23.32 -24.31 -22.16
C ALA A 397 23.90 -25.62 -21.60
N ASP A 398 23.78 -25.85 -20.27
CA ASP A 398 24.16 -27.11 -19.65
C ASP A 398 22.94 -28.01 -19.39
N LEU A 399 22.83 -29.09 -20.13
CA LEU A 399 21.76 -30.07 -20.10
C LEU A 399 22.20 -31.37 -19.38
N ALA A 400 23.31 -31.36 -18.67
CA ALA A 400 23.86 -32.59 -18.10
C ALA A 400 22.93 -33.23 -17.05
N ASN A 401 22.85 -34.56 -17.08
CA ASN A 401 22.04 -35.38 -16.17
C ASN A 401 20.52 -35.13 -16.23
N SER A 402 20.01 -34.40 -17.21
CA SER A 402 18.58 -34.10 -17.36
C SER A 402 17.82 -35.21 -18.10
N ASP A 403 16.50 -35.23 -17.95
CA ASP A 403 15.62 -36.21 -18.62
C ASP A 403 14.73 -35.52 -19.66
N PHE A 404 15.06 -35.71 -20.97
CA PHE A 404 14.31 -35.19 -22.11
C PHE A 404 13.50 -36.29 -22.82
N THR A 405 13.13 -37.37 -22.13
CA THR A 405 12.28 -38.42 -22.71
C THR A 405 11.03 -37.75 -23.34
N GLU A 406 10.73 -38.09 -24.62
CA GLU A 406 9.59 -37.52 -25.40
C GLU A 406 9.65 -35.99 -25.66
N ALA A 407 10.71 -35.27 -25.28
CA ALA A 407 10.84 -33.86 -25.59
C ALA A 407 10.99 -33.58 -27.09
N VAL A 408 10.49 -32.44 -27.55
CA VAL A 408 10.51 -32.02 -28.96
C VAL A 408 11.58 -30.96 -29.20
N PHE A 409 12.54 -31.24 -30.08
CA PHE A 409 13.65 -30.35 -30.42
C PHE A 409 13.65 -29.98 -31.94
N LYS A 410 12.52 -29.66 -32.49
CA LYS A 410 12.42 -29.28 -33.93
C LYS A 410 13.02 -27.88 -34.12
N LYS A 411 14.01 -27.74 -35.02
CA LYS A 411 14.73 -26.47 -35.31
C LYS A 411 15.43 -25.83 -34.09
N THR A 412 15.70 -26.59 -33.03
CA THR A 412 16.40 -26.11 -31.82
C THR A 412 17.88 -25.91 -32.13
N LYS A 413 18.49 -24.83 -31.60
CA LYS A 413 19.90 -24.49 -31.76
C LYS A 413 20.71 -24.84 -30.51
N PHE A 414 21.68 -25.76 -30.61
CA PHE A 414 22.46 -26.30 -29.48
C PHE A 414 23.95 -25.90 -29.51
N TRP A 415 24.35 -24.95 -30.34
CA TRP A 415 25.77 -24.65 -30.47
C TRP A 415 26.45 -24.38 -29.13
N GLY A 416 27.47 -25.16 -28.76
CA GLY A 416 28.18 -25.05 -27.49
C GLY A 416 27.47 -25.61 -26.27
N ALA A 417 26.23 -26.17 -26.42
CA ALA A 417 25.53 -26.79 -25.30
C ALA A 417 26.22 -28.09 -24.84
N THR A 418 26.08 -28.45 -23.54
CA THR A 418 26.55 -29.73 -22.99
C THR A 418 25.35 -30.61 -22.60
N ALA A 419 25.46 -31.94 -22.86
CA ALA A 419 24.38 -32.89 -22.57
C ALA A 419 24.91 -34.20 -21.96
N ARG A 420 25.96 -34.12 -21.14
CA ARG A 420 26.57 -35.30 -20.52
C ARG A 420 25.57 -36.05 -19.66
N ARG A 421 25.38 -37.36 -19.93
CA ARG A 421 24.42 -38.25 -19.21
C ARG A 421 22.97 -37.80 -19.28
N ALA A 422 22.58 -36.87 -20.19
CA ALA A 422 21.20 -36.55 -20.42
C ALA A 422 20.48 -37.74 -21.06
N LYS A 423 19.23 -38.00 -20.70
CA LYS A 423 18.40 -38.98 -21.38
C LYS A 423 17.76 -38.33 -22.60
N PRO A 424 17.99 -38.89 -23.82
CA PRO A 424 17.45 -38.33 -25.06
C PRO A 424 15.96 -38.60 -25.20
N PRO A 425 15.26 -37.86 -26.09
CA PRO A 425 13.89 -38.18 -26.50
C PRO A 425 13.81 -39.54 -27.15
N ARG A 426 12.67 -40.25 -26.99
CA ARG A 426 12.40 -41.52 -27.65
C ARG A 426 12.19 -41.26 -29.18
N GLY A 427 13.12 -41.76 -30.01
CA GLY A 427 13.08 -41.57 -31.45
C GLY A 427 14.35 -40.95 -32.00
N LYS A 428 14.74 -41.28 -33.20
CA LYS A 428 16.06 -41.09 -33.80
C LYS A 428 16.73 -39.73 -33.46
N GLY A 429 17.68 -39.76 -32.58
CA GLY A 429 19.02 -39.26 -32.70
C GLY A 429 19.36 -37.78 -32.99
N LEU A 430 18.81 -36.75 -32.32
CA LEU A 430 19.44 -35.44 -32.38
C LEU A 430 20.54 -35.29 -31.30
N LEU A 431 20.39 -35.91 -30.13
CA LEU A 431 21.41 -35.87 -29.06
C LEU A 431 22.62 -36.78 -29.34
N PHE A 432 22.51 -37.79 -30.20
CA PHE A 432 23.65 -38.65 -30.58
C PHE A 432 24.73 -37.88 -31.35
N SER A 433 24.36 -36.87 -32.15
CA SER A 433 25.29 -35.99 -32.85
C SER A 433 26.01 -35.02 -31.89
N LEU A 434 25.36 -34.63 -30.79
CA LEU A 434 25.92 -33.77 -29.78
C LEU A 434 27.08 -34.44 -29.00
N SER A 435 26.98 -35.74 -28.68
CA SER A 435 28.00 -36.45 -27.92
C SER A 435 29.31 -36.64 -28.65
N THR A 436 29.31 -36.74 -29.98
CA THR A 436 30.53 -36.99 -30.80
C THR A 436 31.29 -35.71 -31.16
N THR A 437 30.64 -34.57 -31.22
CA THR A 437 31.27 -33.27 -31.50
C THR A 437 31.87 -32.63 -30.24
N PHE A 438 31.36 -33.02 -29.05
CA PHE A 438 31.68 -32.41 -27.75
C PHE A 438 32.93 -32.98 -27.05
N SER A 439 33.36 -34.21 -27.41
CA SER A 439 34.50 -34.83 -26.70
C SER A 439 35.85 -34.19 -26.94
N LYS A 440 36.04 -33.44 -28.03
CA LYS A 440 37.33 -32.83 -28.40
C LYS A 440 37.49 -31.35 -27.99
N ALA A 441 36.41 -30.64 -27.56
CA ALA A 441 36.51 -29.24 -27.10
C ALA A 441 36.67 -29.09 -25.58
N LYS A 442 36.68 -30.19 -24.83
CA LYS A 442 36.37 -30.25 -23.39
C LYS A 442 37.54 -30.02 -22.42
N GLU A 443 38.78 -30.21 -22.83
CA GLU A 443 39.89 -30.08 -21.87
C GLU A 443 40.37 -28.64 -21.60
N LYS A 444 40.03 -27.67 -22.42
CA LYS A 444 40.41 -26.26 -22.22
C LYS A 444 39.35 -25.43 -21.51
N LYS A 445 38.07 -25.86 -21.43
CA LYS A 445 36.95 -25.05 -20.87
C LYS A 445 36.59 -25.34 -19.42
N THR A 446 36.94 -26.50 -18.88
CA THR A 446 36.64 -26.84 -17.46
C THR A 446 37.34 -25.92 -16.47
N LYS A 447 38.60 -25.54 -16.68
CA LYS A 447 39.31 -24.60 -15.80
C LYS A 447 38.70 -23.18 -15.81
N ALA A 448 38.25 -22.70 -16.96
CA ALA A 448 37.65 -21.36 -17.07
C ALA A 448 36.19 -21.31 -16.51
N ALA A 449 35.43 -22.43 -16.54
CA ALA A 449 34.11 -22.52 -15.94
C ALA A 449 34.17 -22.59 -14.41
N ASP A 450 35.15 -23.35 -13.88
CA ASP A 450 35.36 -23.45 -12.42
C ASP A 450 35.89 -22.12 -11.85
N GLU A 451 36.72 -21.36 -12.59
CA GLU A 451 37.15 -20.02 -12.20
C GLU A 451 36.00 -19.00 -12.26
N LYS A 452 35.13 -19.10 -13.26
CA LYS A 452 33.97 -18.21 -13.38
C LYS A 452 32.92 -18.49 -12.26
N GLU A 453 32.73 -19.75 -11.91
CA GLU A 453 31.85 -20.16 -10.78
C GLU A 453 32.44 -19.72 -9.45
N ALA A 454 33.75 -19.89 -9.23
CA ALA A 454 34.42 -19.40 -8.03
C ALA A 454 34.34 -17.86 -7.90
N LYS A 455 34.49 -17.13 -9.01
CA LYS A 455 34.32 -15.66 -9.04
C LYS A 455 32.87 -15.27 -8.77
N ARG A 456 31.91 -16.03 -9.29
CA ARG A 456 30.45 -15.79 -9.05
C ARG A 456 30.10 -16.03 -7.58
N GLN A 457 30.55 -17.13 -6.99
CA GLN A 457 30.34 -17.45 -5.57
C GLN A 457 31.00 -16.39 -4.66
N LYS A 458 32.20 -15.95 -4.99
CA LYS A 458 32.90 -14.88 -4.26
C LYS A 458 32.10 -13.56 -4.33
N ARG A 459 31.56 -13.22 -5.50
CA ARG A 459 30.76 -11.99 -5.69
C ARG A 459 29.42 -12.03 -4.97
N ILE A 460 28.78 -13.21 -4.92
CA ILE A 460 27.55 -13.43 -4.13
C ILE A 460 27.84 -13.26 -2.64
N ALA A 461 28.91 -13.87 -2.14
CA ALA A 461 29.32 -13.73 -0.74
C ALA A 461 29.68 -12.28 -0.36
N GLU A 462 30.34 -11.54 -1.28
CA GLU A 462 30.63 -10.10 -1.09
C GLU A 462 29.35 -9.26 -1.02
N LEU A 463 28.36 -9.54 -1.88
CA LEU A 463 27.06 -8.85 -1.90
C LEU A 463 26.23 -9.18 -0.67
N GLU A 464 26.25 -10.43 -0.20
CA GLU A 464 25.59 -10.85 1.03
C GLU A 464 26.22 -10.22 2.28
N ALA A 465 27.57 -10.12 2.29
CA ALA A 465 28.29 -9.43 3.37
C ALA A 465 28.06 -7.91 3.37
N GLU A 466 27.91 -7.31 2.19
CA GLU A 466 27.59 -5.88 2.05
C GLU A 466 26.15 -5.58 2.45
N ALA A 467 25.20 -6.47 2.14
CA ALA A 467 23.80 -6.40 2.58
C ALA A 467 23.69 -6.57 4.10
N ALA A 468 24.46 -7.50 4.70
CA ALA A 468 24.51 -7.69 6.15
C ALA A 468 25.09 -6.48 6.90
N LYS A 469 26.06 -5.77 6.29
CA LYS A 469 26.63 -4.53 6.87
C LYS A 469 25.68 -3.32 6.78
N LYS A 470 24.78 -3.29 5.81
CA LYS A 470 23.79 -2.21 5.63
C LYS A 470 22.49 -2.40 6.44
N ALA A 471 22.34 -3.51 7.15
CA ALA A 471 21.18 -3.82 8.02
C ALA A 471 21.57 -4.06 9.50
N PRO A 472 22.19 -3.09 10.22
CA PRO A 472 22.59 -3.30 11.62
C PRO A 472 21.47 -3.12 12.65
N HIS A 473 20.21 -2.87 12.29
CA HIS A 473 19.18 -2.46 13.25
C HIS A 473 17.89 -3.31 13.29
N LEU A 474 17.89 -4.55 12.74
CA LEU A 474 16.69 -5.41 12.81
C LEU A 474 16.84 -6.66 13.71
N THR A 475 17.87 -6.73 14.55
CA THR A 475 17.97 -7.76 15.60
C THR A 475 18.02 -7.09 16.97
N GLY A 476 16.86 -6.82 17.56
CA GLY A 476 16.78 -6.33 18.93
C GLY A 476 15.43 -5.78 19.36
N ARG A 477 14.42 -6.67 19.54
CA ARG A 477 13.58 -6.66 20.74
C ARG A 477 12.57 -7.81 20.69
N ARG A 478 12.63 -8.61 21.74
CA ARG A 478 11.67 -9.68 22.04
C ARG A 478 10.29 -9.11 22.33
#